data_875b32f927e4be358894536368b5d310
#
_entry.id   875b32f927e4be358894536368b5d310
#
_cell.length_a   1.000
_cell.length_b   1.000
_cell.length_c   1.000
_cell.angle_alpha   90.00
_cell.angle_beta   90.00
_cell.angle_gamma   90.00
#
_symmetry.space_group_name_H-M   'P 1'
#
loop_
_entity.id
_entity.type
_entity.pdbx_description
1 polymer ?
#
loop_
_entity_poly.entity_id
_entity_poly.type
_entity_poly.pdbx_seq_one_letter_code
_entity_poly.pdbx_strand_id
1 'polypeptide(L)'
;MRLPSVSVVLPTRSRLGLLPEAVRSVCAQTLPPTELLIIDDGSQGEVHSAIRPVIDHAHFPITVRPGPGRGPGPARNVGVTAARGDLIAFVDDDDLWQPEKLAWQTSWFAADASLGLVGTEAERTAVPRQAKLSGLPPRRLRRVPRSALVRANPLVTSSVVARRECFDICGGFDESLRLAQDWEMWLRIARHWQVAVVPAPLTIYRVHAEQRSRDRVEMRGCEAEVLRRGLARGSISGDRLRALARRRIAWAHCRQGRALLRAGRTGQAEKELREAISLFRLQPLAWTGLVRCRLTRFAVSRGDAA
;
A
#
# COMPACT_ATOMS: atom_id res chain seq x y z
N MET A 1 -14.92 26.46 10.30
CA MET A 1 -13.81 25.56 10.73
C MET A 1 -12.71 25.67 9.69
N ARG A 2 -11.45 25.88 10.09
CA ARG A 2 -10.31 25.87 9.14
C ARG A 2 -10.04 24.44 8.71
N LEU A 3 -9.91 24.20 7.41
CA LEU A 3 -9.49 22.89 6.89
C LEU A 3 -8.03 22.62 7.28
N PRO A 4 -7.68 21.39 7.67
CA PRO A 4 -6.29 21.03 7.96
C PRO A 4 -5.42 21.13 6.69
N SER A 5 -4.18 21.56 6.88
CA SER A 5 -3.17 21.68 5.83
C SER A 5 -2.68 20.31 5.36
N VAL A 6 -2.33 20.16 4.08
CA VAL A 6 -1.94 18.89 3.46
C VAL A 6 -0.57 18.97 2.83
N SER A 7 0.37 18.13 3.26
CA SER A 7 1.61 17.85 2.52
C SER A 7 1.41 16.61 1.65
N VAL A 8 1.76 16.70 0.37
CA VAL A 8 1.76 15.55 -0.54
C VAL A 8 3.16 14.98 -0.64
N VAL A 9 3.28 13.66 -0.49
CA VAL A 9 4.54 12.91 -0.62
C VAL A 9 4.47 12.00 -1.84
N LEU A 10 5.39 12.21 -2.79
CA LEU A 10 5.50 11.49 -4.05
C LEU A 10 6.90 10.88 -4.17
N PRO A 11 7.07 9.58 -3.85
CA PRO A 11 8.33 8.90 -4.14
C PRO A 11 8.41 8.57 -5.64
N THR A 12 9.60 8.76 -6.24
CA THR A 12 9.84 8.38 -7.63
C THR A 12 11.19 7.71 -7.79
N ARG A 13 11.28 6.82 -8.78
CA ARG A 13 12.53 6.18 -9.18
C ARG A 13 12.45 5.76 -10.64
N SER A 14 13.18 6.45 -11.52
CA SER A 14 13.38 6.07 -12.94
C SER A 14 12.11 5.96 -13.80
N ARG A 15 10.92 6.40 -13.32
CA ARG A 15 9.66 6.40 -14.08
C ARG A 15 9.27 7.79 -14.59
N LEU A 16 10.23 8.46 -15.19
CA LEU A 16 10.10 9.86 -15.59
C LEU A 16 9.02 10.11 -16.64
N GLY A 17 8.63 9.10 -17.43
CA GLY A 17 7.54 9.22 -18.40
C GLY A 17 6.14 9.34 -17.77
N LEU A 18 5.93 8.77 -16.58
CA LEU A 18 4.63 8.80 -15.88
C LEU A 18 4.54 9.91 -14.83
N LEU A 19 5.68 10.33 -14.29
CA LEU A 19 5.79 11.31 -13.22
C LEU A 19 5.12 12.67 -13.54
N PRO A 20 5.29 13.28 -14.75
CA PRO A 20 4.65 14.57 -15.04
C PRO A 20 3.13 14.54 -14.95
N GLU A 21 2.50 13.42 -15.31
CA GLU A 21 1.04 13.28 -15.22
C GLU A 21 0.62 13.15 -13.74
N ALA A 22 1.35 12.40 -12.93
CA ALA A 22 1.11 12.29 -11.49
C ALA A 22 1.20 13.68 -10.83
N VAL A 23 2.28 14.44 -11.09
CA VAL A 23 2.45 15.81 -10.58
C VAL A 23 1.32 16.74 -11.07
N ARG A 24 0.94 16.66 -12.36
CA ARG A 24 -0.17 17.45 -12.89
C ARG A 24 -1.48 17.15 -12.16
N SER A 25 -1.75 15.90 -11.82
CA SER A 25 -2.96 15.52 -11.08
C SER A 25 -3.00 16.09 -9.66
N VAL A 26 -1.84 16.30 -9.04
CA VAL A 26 -1.72 17.00 -7.74
C VAL A 26 -1.92 18.51 -7.93
N CYS A 27 -1.35 19.09 -8.97
CA CYS A 27 -1.53 20.52 -9.27
C CYS A 27 -2.98 20.88 -9.63
N ALA A 28 -3.74 19.93 -10.18
CA ALA A 28 -5.13 20.11 -10.58
C ALA A 28 -6.16 19.90 -9.44
N GLN A 29 -5.70 19.76 -8.17
CA GLN A 29 -6.63 19.58 -7.06
C GLN A 29 -7.45 20.84 -6.79
N THR A 30 -8.77 20.69 -6.58
CA THR A 30 -9.68 21.80 -6.23
C THR A 30 -9.37 22.42 -4.87
N LEU A 31 -8.79 21.62 -3.94
CA LEU A 31 -8.14 22.12 -2.74
C LEU A 31 -6.62 21.92 -2.93
N PRO A 32 -5.88 22.99 -3.24
CA PRO A 32 -4.43 22.86 -3.41
C PRO A 32 -3.77 22.37 -2.12
N PRO A 33 -2.75 21.49 -2.21
CA PRO A 33 -1.97 21.12 -1.03
C PRO A 33 -1.12 22.30 -0.54
N THR A 34 -0.66 22.20 0.69
CA THR A 34 0.29 23.18 1.28
C THR A 34 1.66 23.05 0.61
N GLU A 35 2.04 21.86 0.21
CA GLU A 35 3.30 21.55 -0.48
C GLU A 35 3.23 20.18 -1.17
N LEU A 36 4.10 19.98 -2.18
CA LEU A 36 4.40 18.69 -2.79
C LEU A 36 5.88 18.37 -2.57
N LEU A 37 6.15 17.25 -1.90
CA LEU A 37 7.49 16.73 -1.66
C LEU A 37 7.71 15.53 -2.60
N ILE A 38 8.51 15.72 -3.64
CA ILE A 38 8.93 14.68 -4.57
C ILE A 38 10.24 14.10 -4.04
N ILE A 39 10.25 12.80 -3.75
CA ILE A 39 11.42 12.10 -3.21
C ILE A 39 12.06 11.27 -4.31
N ASP A 40 13.19 11.74 -4.82
CA ASP A 40 13.95 11.06 -5.88
C ASP A 40 14.79 9.93 -5.29
N ASP A 41 14.29 8.71 -5.37
CA ASP A 41 14.91 7.50 -4.82
C ASP A 41 15.93 6.86 -5.79
N GLY A 42 16.56 7.65 -6.66
CA GLY A 42 17.64 7.21 -7.54
C GLY A 42 17.38 7.38 -9.03
N SER A 43 16.76 8.50 -9.45
CA SER A 43 16.57 8.88 -10.86
C SER A 43 17.73 9.73 -11.41
N GLN A 44 18.88 9.76 -10.73
CA GLN A 44 20.11 10.43 -11.19
C GLN A 44 19.96 11.93 -11.52
N GLY A 45 19.04 12.63 -10.84
CA GLY A 45 18.84 14.10 -11.00
C GLY A 45 17.91 14.50 -12.15
N GLU A 46 17.37 13.56 -12.92
CA GLU A 46 16.51 13.85 -14.08
C GLU A 46 15.08 14.27 -13.70
N VAL A 47 14.69 14.17 -12.42
CA VAL A 47 13.33 14.49 -11.93
C VAL A 47 12.98 15.94 -12.25
N HIS A 48 13.88 16.90 -11.99
CA HIS A 48 13.63 18.32 -12.24
C HIS A 48 13.31 18.63 -13.70
N SER A 49 14.07 18.05 -14.64
CA SER A 49 13.83 18.23 -16.08
C SER A 49 12.50 17.62 -16.50
N ALA A 50 12.15 16.45 -15.97
CA ALA A 50 10.90 15.76 -16.28
C ALA A 50 9.65 16.54 -15.84
N ILE A 51 9.68 17.19 -14.66
CA ILE A 51 8.51 17.87 -14.10
C ILE A 51 8.42 19.35 -14.47
N ARG A 52 9.51 19.97 -14.96
CA ARG A 52 9.56 21.40 -15.29
C ARG A 52 8.34 21.92 -16.06
N PRO A 53 7.85 21.25 -17.12
CA PRO A 53 6.69 21.75 -17.87
C PRO A 53 5.38 21.81 -17.07
N VAL A 54 5.34 21.19 -15.89
CA VAL A 54 4.14 21.08 -15.05
C VAL A 54 4.21 22.02 -13.85
N ILE A 55 5.40 22.23 -13.28
CA ILE A 55 5.57 22.98 -12.02
C ILE A 55 5.51 24.49 -12.20
N ASP A 56 5.76 25.00 -13.41
CA ASP A 56 5.75 26.45 -13.70
C ASP A 56 4.37 27.10 -13.46
N HIS A 57 3.31 26.30 -13.35
CA HIS A 57 1.93 26.76 -13.08
C HIS A 57 1.41 26.34 -11.69
N ALA A 58 2.26 25.80 -10.84
CA ALA A 58 1.85 25.40 -9.49
C ALA A 58 1.72 26.64 -8.57
N HIS A 59 0.63 26.68 -7.79
CA HIS A 59 0.36 27.77 -6.85
C HIS A 59 0.78 27.42 -5.40
N PHE A 60 1.62 26.41 -5.23
CA PHE A 60 2.15 25.95 -3.95
C PHE A 60 3.59 25.45 -4.14
N PRO A 61 4.41 25.41 -3.08
CA PRO A 61 5.79 24.93 -3.16
C PRO A 61 5.89 23.48 -3.61
N ILE A 62 6.74 23.21 -4.60
CA ILE A 62 7.13 21.87 -5.02
C ILE A 62 8.63 21.72 -4.76
N THR A 63 9.00 20.73 -3.97
CA THR A 63 10.39 20.48 -3.59
C THR A 63 10.79 19.06 -3.98
N VAL A 64 11.89 18.92 -4.72
CA VAL A 64 12.52 17.63 -4.98
C VAL A 64 13.62 17.41 -3.94
N ARG A 65 13.60 16.26 -3.29
CA ARG A 65 14.58 15.84 -2.29
C ARG A 65 15.19 14.49 -2.66
N PRO A 66 16.46 14.25 -2.37
CA PRO A 66 17.07 12.95 -2.56
C PRO A 66 16.46 11.94 -1.60
N GLY A 67 16.14 10.77 -2.11
CA GLY A 67 15.77 9.58 -1.36
C GLY A 67 16.98 8.72 -1.02
N PRO A 68 16.82 7.70 -0.16
CA PRO A 68 17.93 6.83 0.26
C PRO A 68 18.30 5.74 -0.76
N GLY A 69 17.64 5.65 -1.91
CA GLY A 69 17.86 4.61 -2.93
C GLY A 69 17.39 3.21 -2.54
N ARG A 70 16.58 3.09 -1.49
CA ARG A 70 16.18 1.81 -0.88
C ARG A 70 14.72 1.42 -1.12
N GLY A 71 14.04 2.15 -1.99
CA GLY A 71 12.64 1.87 -2.37
C GLY A 71 11.60 2.77 -1.71
N PRO A 72 10.30 2.53 -2.00
CA PRO A 72 9.25 3.51 -1.71
C PRO A 72 8.98 3.71 -0.21
N GLY A 73 9.19 2.70 0.64
CA GLY A 73 9.00 2.85 2.10
C GLY A 73 9.94 3.88 2.71
N PRO A 74 11.28 3.68 2.58
CA PRO A 74 12.28 4.65 3.02
C PRO A 74 12.12 6.03 2.37
N ALA A 75 11.80 6.08 1.08
CA ALA A 75 11.55 7.35 0.38
C ALA A 75 10.34 8.09 0.98
N ARG A 76 9.22 7.39 1.27
CA ARG A 76 8.08 7.99 1.95
C ARG A 76 8.44 8.51 3.34
N ASN A 77 9.32 7.82 4.09
CA ASN A 77 9.79 8.28 5.39
C ASN A 77 10.52 9.63 5.31
N VAL A 78 11.36 9.82 4.29
CA VAL A 78 12.00 11.13 4.03
C VAL A 78 10.93 12.21 3.80
N GLY A 79 9.90 11.91 3.00
CA GLY A 79 8.79 12.82 2.76
C GLY A 79 7.97 13.12 4.03
N VAL A 80 7.64 12.09 4.80
CA VAL A 80 6.90 12.22 6.08
C VAL A 80 7.66 13.11 7.06
N THR A 81 8.97 12.90 7.21
CA THR A 81 9.82 13.71 8.10
C THR A 81 9.91 15.18 7.65
N ALA A 82 9.89 15.44 6.35
CA ALA A 82 9.97 16.77 5.78
C ALA A 82 8.62 17.51 5.72
N ALA A 83 7.51 16.77 5.84
CA ALA A 83 6.15 17.30 5.72
C ALA A 83 5.80 18.28 6.84
N ARG A 84 5.17 19.41 6.47
CA ARG A 84 4.74 20.46 7.40
C ARG A 84 3.23 20.52 7.61
N GLY A 85 2.46 19.85 6.75
CA GLY A 85 1.00 19.79 6.83
C GLY A 85 0.50 19.01 8.04
N ASP A 86 -0.72 19.31 8.47
CA ASP A 86 -1.44 18.55 9.50
C ASP A 86 -1.79 17.14 9.02
N LEU A 87 -1.96 17.00 7.71
CA LEU A 87 -2.24 15.77 7.00
C LEU A 87 -1.13 15.46 5.99
N ILE A 88 -0.87 14.18 5.78
CA ILE A 88 0.06 13.68 4.76
C ILE A 88 -0.72 12.83 3.76
N ALA A 89 -0.67 13.23 2.50
CA ALA A 89 -1.24 12.49 1.37
C ALA A 89 -0.13 11.80 0.59
N PHE A 90 -0.39 10.58 0.14
CA PHE A 90 0.57 9.81 -0.66
C PHE A 90 0.07 9.63 -2.09
N VAL A 91 0.98 9.78 -3.06
CA VAL A 91 0.74 9.43 -4.46
C VAL A 91 2.01 8.79 -5.03
N ASP A 92 1.87 7.65 -5.69
CA ASP A 92 2.97 7.01 -6.40
C ASP A 92 3.13 7.66 -7.80
N ASP A 93 4.34 7.63 -8.36
CA ASP A 93 4.68 8.30 -9.62
C ASP A 93 3.95 7.73 -10.85
N ASP A 94 3.30 6.57 -10.69
CA ASP A 94 2.51 5.87 -11.69
C ASP A 94 0.99 5.98 -11.49
N ASP A 95 0.50 6.70 -10.47
CA ASP A 95 -0.93 6.87 -10.19
C ASP A 95 -1.41 8.31 -10.41
N LEU A 96 -2.73 8.50 -10.53
CA LEU A 96 -3.33 9.82 -10.72
C LEU A 96 -4.46 10.07 -9.71
N TRP A 97 -4.73 11.35 -9.47
CA TRP A 97 -5.84 11.79 -8.63
C TRP A 97 -6.93 12.50 -9.43
N GLN A 98 -8.17 12.30 -9.03
CA GLN A 98 -9.29 13.15 -9.47
C GLN A 98 -9.24 14.50 -8.74
N PRO A 99 -9.72 15.58 -9.36
CA PRO A 99 -9.56 16.95 -8.84
C PRO A 99 -10.12 17.16 -7.42
N GLU A 100 -11.16 16.47 -7.03
CA GLU A 100 -11.87 16.67 -5.76
C GLU A 100 -11.26 15.87 -4.58
N LYS A 101 -10.22 15.07 -4.82
CA LYS A 101 -9.72 14.10 -3.84
C LYS A 101 -9.31 14.75 -2.53
N LEU A 102 -8.44 15.75 -2.56
CA LEU A 102 -7.97 16.40 -1.33
C LEU A 102 -9.11 17.17 -0.64
N ALA A 103 -9.95 17.86 -1.38
CA ALA A 103 -11.08 18.59 -0.81
C ALA A 103 -12.02 17.68 -0.02
N TRP A 104 -12.39 16.54 -0.59
CA TRP A 104 -13.30 15.61 0.06
C TRP A 104 -12.66 14.92 1.26
N GLN A 105 -11.42 14.45 1.15
CA GLN A 105 -10.77 13.80 2.29
C GLN A 105 -10.51 14.76 3.44
N THR A 106 -10.05 15.99 3.16
CA THR A 106 -9.74 17.00 4.17
C THR A 106 -10.99 17.43 4.94
N SER A 107 -12.15 17.56 4.27
CA SER A 107 -13.41 17.89 4.92
C SER A 107 -13.82 16.86 5.99
N TRP A 108 -13.55 15.58 5.74
CA TRP A 108 -13.83 14.51 6.69
C TRP A 108 -12.91 14.57 7.92
N PHE A 109 -11.63 14.89 7.74
CA PHE A 109 -10.71 15.08 8.86
C PHE A 109 -11.09 16.29 9.73
N ALA A 110 -11.63 17.34 9.12
CA ALA A 110 -12.16 18.49 9.87
C ALA A 110 -13.41 18.15 10.67
N ALA A 111 -14.27 17.25 10.15
CA ALA A 111 -15.51 16.86 10.77
C ALA A 111 -15.36 15.76 11.85
N ASP A 112 -14.30 14.96 11.82
CA ASP A 112 -14.12 13.80 12.70
C ASP A 112 -12.67 13.64 13.16
N ALA A 113 -12.40 14.03 14.41
CA ALA A 113 -11.08 13.92 15.02
C ALA A 113 -10.64 12.48 15.29
N SER A 114 -11.56 11.50 15.30
CA SER A 114 -11.21 10.09 15.50
C SER A 114 -10.58 9.43 14.27
N LEU A 115 -10.67 10.06 13.10
CA LEU A 115 -10.06 9.58 11.87
C LEU A 115 -8.55 9.80 11.89
N GLY A 116 -7.77 8.74 11.79
CA GLY A 116 -6.33 8.81 11.55
C GLY A 116 -5.96 8.65 10.09
N LEU A 117 -6.80 7.90 9.33
CA LEU A 117 -6.53 7.59 7.94
C LEU A 117 -7.83 7.52 7.14
N VAL A 118 -7.86 8.21 6.00
CA VAL A 118 -8.95 8.17 5.03
C VAL A 118 -8.39 7.83 3.65
N GLY A 119 -8.81 6.71 3.09
CA GLY A 119 -8.58 6.35 1.69
C GLY A 119 -9.72 6.78 0.79
N THR A 120 -9.57 6.55 -0.51
CA THR A 120 -10.65 6.62 -1.50
C THR A 120 -10.80 5.27 -2.20
N GLU A 121 -11.88 5.04 -2.91
CA GLU A 121 -11.89 3.98 -3.90
C GLU A 121 -10.89 4.32 -5.01
N ALA A 122 -10.38 3.27 -5.66
CA ALA A 122 -9.44 3.40 -6.76
C ALA A 122 -9.96 2.69 -8.01
N GLU A 123 -10.00 3.40 -9.10
CA GLU A 123 -10.23 2.82 -10.41
C GLU A 123 -8.91 2.20 -10.91
N ARG A 124 -8.95 0.92 -11.28
CA ARG A 124 -7.79 0.23 -11.86
C ARG A 124 -7.91 0.19 -13.36
N THR A 125 -7.03 0.89 -14.05
CA THR A 125 -7.10 1.02 -15.51
C THR A 125 -5.72 1.17 -16.14
N ALA A 126 -5.58 0.66 -17.38
CA ALA A 126 -4.42 0.96 -18.22
C ALA A 126 -4.59 2.28 -18.98
N VAL A 127 -5.84 2.75 -19.16
CA VAL A 127 -6.17 4.00 -19.85
C VAL A 127 -6.91 4.92 -18.88
N PRO A 128 -6.23 5.93 -18.32
CA PRO A 128 -6.83 6.86 -17.39
C PRO A 128 -8.01 7.62 -17.99
N ARG A 129 -9.07 7.76 -17.22
CA ARG A 129 -10.24 8.59 -17.57
C ARG A 129 -10.59 9.48 -16.39
N GLN A 130 -11.09 10.68 -16.66
CA GLN A 130 -11.73 11.47 -15.62
C GLN A 130 -13.06 10.81 -15.23
N ALA A 131 -13.23 10.52 -13.94
CA ALA A 131 -14.51 10.06 -13.44
C ALA A 131 -15.54 11.20 -13.53
N LYS A 132 -16.76 10.88 -13.97
CA LYS A 132 -17.88 11.80 -13.83
C LYS A 132 -18.33 11.78 -12.36
N LEU A 133 -17.79 12.68 -11.55
CA LEU A 133 -18.19 12.83 -10.17
C LEU A 133 -19.42 13.73 -10.07
N SER A 134 -20.26 13.49 -9.08
CA SER A 134 -21.50 14.27 -8.86
C SER A 134 -21.26 15.69 -8.31
N GLY A 135 -20.00 16.11 -8.16
CA GLY A 135 -19.62 17.43 -7.61
C GLY A 135 -19.78 17.59 -6.10
N LEU A 136 -20.46 16.67 -5.42
CA LEU A 136 -20.65 16.69 -3.97
C LEU A 136 -19.99 15.47 -3.30
N PRO A 137 -19.37 15.66 -2.11
CA PRO A 137 -18.81 14.55 -1.38
C PRO A 137 -19.90 13.57 -0.92
N PRO A 138 -19.60 12.27 -0.86
CA PRO A 138 -20.52 11.28 -0.30
C PRO A 138 -20.96 11.66 1.11
N ARG A 139 -22.23 11.45 1.44
CA ARG A 139 -22.78 11.79 2.76
C ARG A 139 -22.25 10.96 3.91
N ARG A 140 -21.59 9.84 3.64
CA ARG A 140 -21.05 8.91 4.65
C ARG A 140 -19.75 8.29 4.17
N LEU A 141 -18.80 8.10 5.10
CA LEU A 141 -17.62 7.28 4.91
C LEU A 141 -17.95 5.79 5.10
N ARG A 142 -17.28 4.94 4.35
CA ARG A 142 -17.24 3.51 4.64
C ARG A 142 -16.10 3.24 5.64
N ARG A 143 -16.47 2.95 6.89
CA ARG A 143 -15.48 2.59 7.92
C ARG A 143 -14.80 1.26 7.59
N VAL A 144 -13.48 1.19 7.84
CA VAL A 144 -12.68 -0.01 7.65
C VAL A 144 -12.36 -0.60 9.02
N PRO A 145 -13.08 -1.64 9.47
CA PRO A 145 -12.82 -2.24 10.76
C PRO A 145 -11.44 -2.94 10.74
N ARG A 146 -10.79 -3.00 11.91
CA ARG A 146 -9.47 -3.67 12.07
C ARG A 146 -9.48 -5.10 11.53
N SER A 147 -10.58 -5.82 11.67
CA SER A 147 -10.72 -7.17 11.13
C SER A 147 -10.65 -7.22 9.59
N ALA A 148 -11.11 -6.18 8.89
CA ALA A 148 -10.95 -6.09 7.43
C ALA A 148 -9.49 -5.86 7.06
N LEU A 149 -8.77 -4.97 7.77
CA LEU A 149 -7.33 -4.76 7.59
C LEU A 149 -6.50 -6.03 7.88
N VAL A 150 -6.89 -6.84 8.87
CA VAL A 150 -6.23 -8.13 9.13
C VAL A 150 -6.50 -9.14 8.02
N ARG A 151 -7.64 -9.06 7.33
CA ARG A 151 -7.95 -9.95 6.19
C ARG A 151 -7.18 -9.59 4.92
N ALA A 152 -7.03 -8.31 4.62
CA ALA A 152 -6.34 -7.83 3.43
C ALA A 152 -6.04 -6.33 3.55
N ASN A 153 -5.16 -5.79 2.69
CA ASN A 153 -5.04 -4.35 2.48
C ASN A 153 -6.16 -3.88 1.52
N PRO A 154 -7.18 -3.17 1.99
CA PRO A 154 -8.22 -2.63 1.12
C PRO A 154 -7.86 -1.28 0.51
N LEU A 155 -6.69 -0.73 0.84
CA LEU A 155 -6.27 0.62 0.49
C LEU A 155 -5.10 0.59 -0.48
N VAL A 156 -5.19 1.36 -1.55
CA VAL A 156 -4.05 1.70 -2.40
C VAL A 156 -3.33 2.87 -1.76
N THR A 157 -2.00 2.83 -1.69
CA THR A 157 -1.20 3.89 -1.05
C THR A 157 -1.55 5.28 -1.60
N SER A 158 -1.66 5.40 -2.91
CA SER A 158 -2.02 6.65 -3.61
C SER A 158 -3.42 7.16 -3.27
N SER A 159 -4.28 6.34 -2.67
CA SER A 159 -5.61 6.77 -2.23
C SER A 159 -5.62 7.42 -0.84
N VAL A 160 -4.53 7.28 -0.08
CA VAL A 160 -4.51 7.56 1.35
C VAL A 160 -4.10 9.00 1.67
N VAL A 161 -4.86 9.59 2.60
CA VAL A 161 -4.47 10.74 3.42
C VAL A 161 -4.50 10.28 4.88
N ALA A 162 -3.48 10.65 5.65
CA ALA A 162 -3.38 10.31 7.07
C ALA A 162 -2.99 11.55 7.90
N ARG A 163 -3.37 11.58 9.19
CA ARG A 163 -2.86 12.62 10.10
C ARG A 163 -1.35 12.45 10.28
N ARG A 164 -0.60 13.55 10.28
CA ARG A 164 0.83 13.53 10.57
C ARG A 164 1.12 12.93 11.94
N GLU A 165 0.28 13.23 12.93
CA GLU A 165 0.33 12.65 14.28
C GLU A 165 0.36 11.10 14.28
N CYS A 166 -0.24 10.44 13.28
CA CYS A 166 -0.17 8.99 13.16
C CYS A 166 1.26 8.50 12.97
N PHE A 167 2.08 9.25 12.25
CA PHE A 167 3.50 8.90 12.04
C PHE A 167 4.36 9.28 13.24
N ASP A 168 4.00 10.35 13.96
CA ASP A 168 4.68 10.74 15.20
C ASP A 168 4.52 9.66 16.29
N ILE A 169 3.33 9.07 16.40
CA ILE A 169 3.00 8.06 17.43
C ILE A 169 3.36 6.65 16.99
N CYS A 170 3.06 6.28 15.75
CA CYS A 170 3.32 4.92 15.28
C CYS A 170 4.73 4.72 14.69
N GLY A 171 5.47 5.79 14.41
CA GLY A 171 6.70 5.76 13.61
C GLY A 171 6.41 5.70 12.10
N GLY A 172 7.47 5.76 11.29
CA GLY A 172 7.39 5.71 9.84
C GLY A 172 7.06 4.33 9.25
N PHE A 173 7.12 4.23 7.94
CA PHE A 173 7.03 2.95 7.22
C PHE A 173 8.19 2.04 7.60
N ASP A 174 7.93 0.74 7.74
CA ASP A 174 8.97 -0.25 8.04
C ASP A 174 9.89 -0.46 6.83
N GLU A 175 11.11 0.07 6.92
CA GLU A 175 12.10 0.06 5.84
C GLU A 175 12.67 -1.33 5.53
N SER A 176 12.51 -2.29 6.44
CA SER A 176 12.95 -3.66 6.24
C SER A 176 11.96 -4.50 5.40
N LEU A 177 10.76 -3.98 5.13
CA LEU A 177 9.80 -4.59 4.23
C LEU A 177 10.02 -4.10 2.80
N ARG A 178 10.20 -5.01 1.86
CA ARG A 178 10.31 -4.66 0.42
C ARG A 178 8.97 -4.33 -0.22
N LEU A 179 7.91 -5.01 0.21
CA LEU A 179 6.53 -4.84 -0.27
C LEU A 179 5.58 -4.77 0.91
N ALA A 180 4.38 -4.24 0.69
CA ALA A 180 3.30 -4.13 1.68
C ALA A 180 3.65 -3.30 2.95
N GLN A 181 4.61 -2.36 2.84
CA GLN A 181 4.95 -1.43 3.93
C GLN A 181 3.75 -0.57 4.33
N ASP A 182 2.92 -0.22 3.34
CA ASP A 182 1.67 0.52 3.51
C ASP A 182 0.69 -0.26 4.38
N TRP A 183 0.47 -1.54 4.09
CA TRP A 183 -0.43 -2.38 4.88
C TRP A 183 0.03 -2.53 6.33
N GLU A 184 1.32 -2.72 6.55
CA GLU A 184 1.90 -2.78 7.89
C GLU A 184 1.65 -1.47 8.66
N MET A 185 1.86 -0.32 7.99
CA MET A 185 1.63 0.99 8.58
C MET A 185 0.15 1.21 8.90
N TRP A 186 -0.77 0.82 8.01
CA TRP A 186 -2.21 0.95 8.25
C TRP A 186 -2.69 0.11 9.43
N LEU A 187 -2.11 -1.06 9.66
CA LEU A 187 -2.40 -1.88 10.84
C LEU A 187 -1.95 -1.19 12.14
N ARG A 188 -0.81 -0.48 12.14
CA ARG A 188 -0.37 0.30 13.30
C ARG A 188 -1.28 1.49 13.55
N ILE A 189 -1.61 2.26 12.54
CA ILE A 189 -2.54 3.40 12.66
C ILE A 189 -3.91 2.95 13.18
N ALA A 190 -4.46 1.87 12.64
CA ALA A 190 -5.76 1.34 13.03
C ALA A 190 -5.83 0.84 14.49
N ARG A 191 -4.72 0.77 15.20
CA ARG A 191 -4.70 0.50 16.63
C ARG A 191 -5.22 1.69 17.44
N HIS A 192 -4.94 2.90 16.99
CA HIS A 192 -5.15 4.14 17.73
C HIS A 192 -6.27 4.99 17.16
N TRP A 193 -6.51 4.93 15.84
CA TRP A 193 -7.48 5.75 15.13
C TRP A 193 -8.43 4.92 14.26
N GLN A 194 -9.49 5.57 13.85
CA GLN A 194 -10.40 5.02 12.87
C GLN A 194 -9.82 5.16 11.46
N VAL A 195 -10.04 4.13 10.65
CA VAL A 195 -9.70 4.08 9.23
C VAL A 195 -11.00 4.08 8.44
N ALA A 196 -11.07 4.88 7.39
CA ALA A 196 -12.25 4.96 6.55
C ALA A 196 -11.89 5.13 5.06
N VAL A 197 -12.89 4.98 4.20
CA VAL A 197 -12.79 5.16 2.75
C VAL A 197 -13.93 6.06 2.29
N VAL A 198 -13.61 7.08 1.50
CA VAL A 198 -14.56 7.83 0.69
C VAL A 198 -15.05 6.90 -0.41
N PRO A 199 -16.34 6.54 -0.48
CA PRO A 199 -16.88 5.61 -1.48
C PRO A 199 -17.04 6.30 -2.83
N ALA A 200 -15.93 6.77 -3.39
CA ALA A 200 -15.83 7.41 -4.71
C ALA A 200 -14.45 7.11 -5.32
N PRO A 201 -14.36 6.87 -6.63
CA PRO A 201 -13.13 6.53 -7.32
C PRO A 201 -12.27 7.78 -7.57
N LEU A 202 -11.73 8.35 -6.50
CA LEU A 202 -10.92 9.58 -6.55
C LEU A 202 -9.43 9.32 -6.82
N THR A 203 -9.04 8.04 -6.92
CA THR A 203 -7.69 7.62 -7.27
C THR A 203 -7.75 6.74 -8.52
N ILE A 204 -6.86 6.99 -9.46
CA ILE A 204 -6.69 6.17 -10.65
C ILE A 204 -5.39 5.38 -10.47
N TYR A 205 -5.53 4.08 -10.24
CA TYR A 205 -4.42 3.14 -10.15
C TYR A 205 -4.08 2.64 -11.55
N ARG A 206 -2.98 3.15 -12.12
CA ARG A 206 -2.55 2.77 -13.47
C ARG A 206 -1.95 1.37 -13.47
N VAL A 207 -2.39 0.52 -14.41
CA VAL A 207 -1.91 -0.85 -14.55
C VAL A 207 -0.92 -0.93 -15.71
N HIS A 208 0.34 -1.22 -15.42
CA HIS A 208 1.41 -1.37 -16.42
C HIS A 208 2.36 -2.54 -16.10
N ALA A 209 3.26 -2.89 -17.04
CA ALA A 209 4.09 -4.09 -16.95
C ALA A 209 5.11 -4.05 -15.79
N GLU A 210 5.62 -2.87 -15.44
CA GLU A 210 6.71 -2.67 -14.49
C GLU A 210 6.27 -2.58 -13.03
N GLN A 211 4.98 -2.86 -12.73
CA GLN A 211 4.47 -2.79 -11.36
C GLN A 211 5.06 -3.87 -10.47
N ARG A 212 5.60 -3.45 -9.31
CA ARG A 212 6.18 -4.36 -8.29
C ARG A 212 5.16 -5.36 -7.73
N SER A 213 3.88 -4.98 -7.66
CA SER A 213 2.81 -5.82 -7.13
C SER A 213 2.43 -7.03 -8.01
N ARG A 214 3.03 -7.18 -9.19
CA ARG A 214 2.76 -8.31 -10.12
C ARG A 214 3.41 -9.61 -9.68
N ASP A 215 4.51 -9.59 -8.92
CA ASP A 215 5.07 -10.82 -8.36
C ASP A 215 4.18 -11.35 -7.24
N ARG A 216 3.30 -12.28 -7.63
CA ARG A 216 2.33 -12.90 -6.73
C ARG A 216 2.97 -13.80 -5.67
N VAL A 217 4.15 -14.32 -5.91
CA VAL A 217 4.86 -15.18 -4.95
C VAL A 217 5.46 -14.32 -3.86
N GLU A 218 6.18 -13.26 -4.25
CA GLU A 218 6.78 -12.31 -3.31
C GLU A 218 5.71 -11.59 -2.48
N MET A 219 4.63 -11.12 -3.12
CA MET A 219 3.52 -10.47 -2.41
C MET A 219 2.90 -11.34 -1.31
N ARG A 220 2.74 -12.64 -1.55
CA ARG A 220 2.15 -13.55 -0.55
C ARG A 220 3.07 -13.79 0.63
N GLY A 221 4.38 -13.85 0.40
CA GLY A 221 5.37 -13.91 1.47
C GLY A 221 5.30 -12.66 2.36
N CYS A 222 5.21 -11.47 1.73
CA CYS A 222 5.06 -10.21 2.44
C CYS A 222 3.74 -10.12 3.22
N GLU A 223 2.62 -10.66 2.71
CA GLU A 223 1.34 -10.72 3.44
C GLU A 223 1.48 -11.45 4.80
N ALA A 224 2.14 -12.60 4.81
CA ALA A 224 2.38 -13.35 6.05
C ALA A 224 3.28 -12.58 7.02
N GLU A 225 4.34 -11.96 6.49
CA GLU A 225 5.29 -11.19 7.29
C GLU A 225 4.66 -9.96 7.94
N VAL A 226 3.85 -9.19 7.20
CA VAL A 226 3.09 -8.06 7.74
C VAL A 226 2.23 -8.47 8.92
N LEU A 227 1.50 -9.57 8.80
CA LEU A 227 0.64 -10.06 9.87
C LEU A 227 1.44 -10.57 11.09
N ARG A 228 2.60 -11.24 10.88
CA ARG A 228 3.50 -11.63 11.97
C ARG A 228 4.01 -10.42 12.72
N ARG A 229 4.46 -9.38 12.01
CA ARG A 229 4.88 -8.11 12.63
C ARG A 229 3.76 -7.45 13.39
N GLY A 230 2.56 -7.45 12.82
CA GLY A 230 1.36 -6.94 13.49
C GLY A 230 1.05 -7.64 14.81
N LEU A 231 1.24 -8.96 14.86
CA LEU A 231 1.12 -9.76 16.09
C LEU A 231 2.24 -9.45 17.10
N ALA A 232 3.48 -9.40 16.64
CA ALA A 232 4.67 -9.17 17.49
C ALA A 232 4.68 -7.75 18.09
N ARG A 233 4.34 -6.74 17.28
CA ARG A 233 4.29 -5.32 17.70
C ARG A 233 3.00 -4.94 18.42
N GLY A 234 2.04 -5.87 18.57
CA GLY A 234 0.76 -5.63 19.23
C GLY A 234 -0.21 -4.75 18.46
N SER A 235 0.05 -4.41 17.19
CA SER A 235 -0.93 -3.72 16.34
C SER A 235 -2.12 -4.63 16.01
N ILE A 236 -1.93 -5.95 16.06
CA ILE A 236 -3.01 -6.95 16.04
C ILE A 236 -3.14 -7.51 17.45
N SER A 237 -4.12 -7.02 18.21
CA SER A 237 -4.38 -7.36 19.61
C SER A 237 -5.80 -7.83 19.84
N GLY A 238 -6.01 -8.60 20.93
CA GLY A 238 -7.27 -9.27 21.24
C GLY A 238 -7.42 -10.62 20.53
N ASP A 239 -8.03 -11.60 21.23
CA ASP A 239 -8.02 -13.01 20.80
C ASP A 239 -8.66 -13.25 19.43
N ARG A 240 -9.76 -12.57 19.12
CA ARG A 240 -10.44 -12.69 17.83
C ARG A 240 -9.56 -12.22 16.67
N LEU A 241 -8.87 -11.08 16.80
CA LEU A 241 -7.98 -10.57 15.75
C LEU A 241 -6.72 -11.40 15.63
N ARG A 242 -6.15 -11.86 16.75
CA ARG A 242 -4.99 -12.77 16.75
C ARG A 242 -5.33 -14.11 16.07
N ALA A 243 -6.49 -14.69 16.38
CA ALA A 243 -6.94 -15.91 15.73
C ALA A 243 -7.14 -15.70 14.21
N LEU A 244 -7.77 -14.58 13.83
CA LEU A 244 -7.94 -14.21 12.42
C LEU A 244 -6.59 -14.05 11.71
N ALA A 245 -5.62 -13.37 12.32
CA ALA A 245 -4.28 -13.18 11.76
C ALA A 245 -3.57 -14.51 11.56
N ARG A 246 -3.57 -15.41 12.56
CA ARG A 246 -2.97 -16.75 12.45
C ARG A 246 -3.58 -17.55 11.29
N ARG A 247 -4.91 -17.53 11.13
CA ARG A 247 -5.59 -18.18 10.00
C ARG A 247 -5.19 -17.56 8.66
N ARG A 248 -5.02 -16.24 8.59
CA ARG A 248 -4.58 -15.54 7.38
C ARG A 248 -3.13 -15.83 7.04
N ILE A 249 -2.24 -15.88 8.03
CA ILE A 249 -0.83 -16.29 7.85
C ILE A 249 -0.80 -17.72 7.30
N ALA A 250 -1.52 -18.66 7.91
CA ALA A 250 -1.61 -20.03 7.43
C ALA A 250 -2.11 -20.09 5.97
N TRP A 251 -3.10 -19.28 5.63
CA TRP A 251 -3.62 -19.21 4.27
C TRP A 251 -2.62 -18.60 3.27
N ALA A 252 -1.84 -17.57 3.67
CA ALA A 252 -0.78 -16.99 2.86
C ALA A 252 0.30 -18.03 2.54
N HIS A 253 0.77 -18.79 3.55
CA HIS A 253 1.71 -19.90 3.37
C HIS A 253 1.15 -20.97 2.44
N CYS A 254 -0.10 -21.36 2.61
CA CYS A 254 -0.75 -22.33 1.73
C CYS A 254 -0.77 -21.87 0.26
N ARG A 255 -1.13 -20.60 0.02
CA ARG A 255 -1.13 -20.00 -1.34
C ARG A 255 0.27 -19.92 -1.93
N GLN A 256 1.26 -19.53 -1.13
CA GLN A 256 2.66 -19.46 -1.54
C GLN A 256 3.20 -20.85 -1.89
N GLY A 257 3.00 -21.84 -1.02
CA GLY A 257 3.42 -23.21 -1.26
C GLY A 257 2.81 -23.79 -2.54
N ARG A 258 1.52 -23.54 -2.80
CA ARG A 258 0.86 -23.97 -4.06
C ARG A 258 1.39 -23.24 -5.29
N ALA A 259 1.79 -21.97 -5.17
CA ALA A 259 2.41 -21.24 -6.27
C ALA A 259 3.82 -21.79 -6.58
N LEU A 260 4.62 -22.05 -5.54
CA LEU A 260 5.93 -22.69 -5.65
C LEU A 260 5.85 -24.09 -6.28
N LEU A 261 4.82 -24.87 -5.91
CA LEU A 261 4.59 -26.18 -6.50
C LEU A 261 4.30 -26.12 -8.00
N ARG A 262 3.51 -25.12 -8.45
CA ARG A 262 3.27 -24.89 -9.88
C ARG A 262 4.52 -24.44 -10.64
N ALA A 263 5.43 -23.76 -9.95
CA ALA A 263 6.73 -23.34 -10.49
C ALA A 263 7.82 -24.40 -10.40
N GLY A 264 7.48 -25.67 -10.04
CA GLY A 264 8.43 -26.76 -9.91
C GLY A 264 9.35 -26.70 -8.68
N ARG A 265 9.22 -25.69 -7.82
CA ARG A 265 10.06 -25.47 -6.62
C ARG A 265 9.57 -26.30 -5.43
N THR A 266 9.59 -27.64 -5.60
CA THR A 266 8.91 -28.60 -4.69
C THR A 266 9.41 -28.53 -3.24
N GLY A 267 10.74 -28.39 -3.02
CA GLY A 267 11.30 -28.32 -1.66
C GLY A 267 10.83 -27.10 -0.87
N GLN A 268 10.79 -25.95 -1.54
CA GLN A 268 10.31 -24.71 -0.93
C GLN A 268 8.79 -24.75 -0.72
N ALA A 269 8.06 -25.35 -1.66
CA ALA A 269 6.62 -25.55 -1.55
C ALA A 269 6.26 -26.41 -0.33
N GLU A 270 7.00 -27.50 -0.09
CA GLU A 270 6.79 -28.36 1.07
C GLU A 270 6.98 -27.62 2.40
N LYS A 271 8.01 -26.78 2.52
CA LYS A 271 8.26 -25.96 3.71
C LYS A 271 7.07 -25.04 4.00
N GLU A 272 6.61 -24.31 2.99
CA GLU A 272 5.49 -23.38 3.12
C GLU A 272 4.17 -24.10 3.49
N LEU A 273 3.90 -25.27 2.90
CA LEU A 273 2.70 -26.04 3.18
C LEU A 273 2.71 -26.64 4.59
N ARG A 274 3.87 -27.09 5.08
CA ARG A 274 4.03 -27.54 6.47
C ARG A 274 3.79 -26.42 7.47
N GLU A 275 4.33 -25.21 7.19
CA GLU A 275 4.09 -24.03 8.00
C GLU A 275 2.59 -23.67 8.02
N ALA A 276 1.91 -23.72 6.89
CA ALA A 276 0.46 -23.51 6.83
C ALA A 276 -0.32 -24.47 7.74
N ILE A 277 0.06 -25.75 7.75
CA ILE A 277 -0.60 -26.80 8.54
C ILE A 277 -0.28 -26.63 10.05
N SER A 278 0.95 -26.23 10.41
CA SER A 278 1.34 -26.00 11.80
C SER A 278 0.53 -24.88 12.44
N LEU A 279 0.28 -23.81 11.67
CA LEU A 279 -0.49 -22.64 12.10
C LEU A 279 -2.02 -22.89 12.13
N PHE A 280 -2.51 -23.73 11.21
CA PHE A 280 -3.93 -24.05 11.13
C PHE A 280 -4.16 -25.43 10.50
N ARG A 281 -4.35 -26.45 11.35
CA ARG A 281 -4.47 -27.85 10.93
C ARG A 281 -5.62 -28.12 9.96
N LEU A 282 -6.73 -27.38 10.06
CA LEU A 282 -7.91 -27.54 9.22
C LEU A 282 -7.79 -26.78 7.89
N GLN A 283 -6.72 -27.05 7.13
CA GLN A 283 -6.52 -26.47 5.79
C GLN A 283 -6.40 -27.57 4.72
N PRO A 284 -7.53 -28.02 4.13
CA PRO A 284 -7.52 -29.12 3.14
C PRO A 284 -6.57 -28.86 1.97
N LEU A 285 -6.50 -27.61 1.49
CA LEU A 285 -5.66 -27.23 0.37
C LEU A 285 -4.15 -27.30 0.68
N ALA A 286 -3.75 -27.15 1.93
CA ALA A 286 -2.35 -27.34 2.33
C ALA A 286 -2.00 -28.81 2.39
N TRP A 287 -2.87 -29.66 2.91
CA TRP A 287 -2.71 -31.11 2.94
C TRP A 287 -2.62 -31.72 1.54
N THR A 288 -3.54 -31.37 0.64
CA THR A 288 -3.49 -31.85 -0.76
C THR A 288 -2.23 -31.40 -1.48
N GLY A 289 -1.77 -30.15 -1.23
CA GLY A 289 -0.51 -29.66 -1.76
C GLY A 289 0.70 -30.44 -1.24
N LEU A 290 0.72 -30.78 0.05
CA LEU A 290 1.80 -31.55 0.66
C LEU A 290 1.88 -32.98 0.10
N VAL A 291 0.74 -33.64 -0.08
CA VAL A 291 0.66 -34.94 -0.75
C VAL A 291 1.26 -34.85 -2.16
N ARG A 292 0.91 -33.83 -2.92
CA ARG A 292 1.44 -33.62 -4.27
C ARG A 292 2.96 -33.39 -4.26
N CYS A 293 3.53 -32.65 -3.29
CA CYS A 293 4.98 -32.52 -3.14
C CYS A 293 5.66 -33.88 -2.97
N ARG A 294 5.09 -34.76 -2.14
CA ARG A 294 5.63 -36.10 -1.89
C ARG A 294 5.60 -36.98 -3.14
N LEU A 295 4.47 -36.96 -3.86
CA LEU A 295 4.33 -37.72 -5.11
C LEU A 295 5.31 -37.28 -6.18
N THR A 296 5.52 -35.97 -6.34
CA THR A 296 6.49 -35.42 -7.30
C THR A 296 7.93 -35.85 -6.95
N ARG A 297 8.30 -35.81 -5.65
CA ARG A 297 9.63 -36.32 -5.22
C ARG A 297 9.83 -37.78 -5.48
N PHE A 298 8.80 -38.60 -5.22
CA PHE A 298 8.84 -40.04 -5.45
C PHE A 298 8.97 -40.41 -6.94
N ALA A 299 8.33 -39.62 -7.81
CA ALA A 299 8.48 -39.79 -9.26
C ALA A 299 9.88 -39.47 -9.77
N VAL A 300 10.50 -38.38 -9.27
CA VAL A 300 11.86 -38.00 -9.61
C VAL A 300 12.88 -39.03 -9.12
N SER A 301 12.75 -39.51 -7.88
CA SER A 301 13.66 -40.55 -7.33
C SER A 301 13.59 -41.92 -8.04
N ARG A 302 12.50 -42.20 -8.77
CA ARG A 302 12.38 -43.43 -9.60
C ARG A 302 12.84 -43.23 -11.05
N GLY A 303 12.80 -41.96 -11.56
CA GLY A 303 13.32 -41.61 -12.88
C GLY A 303 14.84 -41.57 -12.97
N ASP A 304 15.53 -41.29 -11.85
CA ASP A 304 17.00 -41.29 -11.75
C ASP A 304 17.56 -42.72 -11.46
N ALA A 305 16.72 -43.70 -11.29
CA ALA A 305 17.12 -45.10 -11.03
C ALA A 305 16.84 -46.06 -12.21
N ALA A 306 16.48 -45.54 -13.38
CA ALA A 306 16.30 -46.23 -14.65
C ALA A 306 17.20 -45.66 -15.73
#